data_6c94a163806cb87a2d0972f2ff4ddf8d
#
_entry.id   6c94a163806cb87a2d0972f2ff4ddf8d
#
_cell.length_a   1.000
_cell.length_b   1.000
_cell.length_c   1.000
_cell.angle_alpha   90.00
_cell.angle_beta   90.00
_cell.angle_gamma   90.00
#
_symmetry.space_group_name_H-M   'P 1'
#
loop_
_entity.id
_entity.type
_entity.pdbx_description
1 polymer ?
#
loop_
_entity_poly.entity_id
_entity_poly.type
_entity_poly.pdbx_seq_one_letter_code
_entity_poly.pdbx_strand_id
1 'polypeptide(L)'
;MRIALVSDAWAPQVNGVVRTLMTTAAMLEAAGHAVLTVTPDRFASIPCPTYPEIRLALTSGRRVGGMIADFAPDAVHIATEGPLGWLARRWCLRNAMPFTTSFHTRFPDYAALRTHIDARHFWGMVTRFHRPARAVLVATPRLGRELAAHGLHSTRIWSRGVDCAQFDAQLTPLPQLADLPRPVALSVGRVAVEKNLEAFLDADFAGSKVVVGDGPALASLRARYPSVIFTGALHGRDLARAYAGADVFA
;
A
#
# COMPACT_ATOMS: atom_id res chain seq x y z
N MET A 1 15.08 18.40 -8.49
CA MET A 1 15.22 18.22 -7.03
C MET A 1 15.80 16.85 -6.73
N ARG A 2 16.47 16.71 -5.60
CA ARG A 2 16.96 15.45 -5.04
C ARG A 2 16.01 15.00 -3.93
N ILE A 3 15.33 13.87 -4.11
CA ILE A 3 14.26 13.43 -3.20
C ILE A 3 14.67 12.09 -2.58
N ALA A 4 14.75 12.00 -1.26
CA ALA A 4 14.96 10.75 -0.56
C ALA A 4 13.60 10.15 -0.14
N LEU A 5 13.29 8.94 -0.63
CA LEU A 5 12.10 8.17 -0.32
C LEU A 5 12.49 6.98 0.56
N VAL A 6 12.02 6.96 1.79
CA VAL A 6 12.31 5.90 2.76
C VAL A 6 11.07 5.05 3.00
N SER A 7 11.21 3.74 2.87
CA SER A 7 10.10 2.80 3.08
C SER A 7 10.58 1.43 3.54
N ASP A 8 9.85 0.82 4.48
CA ASP A 8 9.98 -0.59 4.84
C ASP A 8 9.11 -1.50 3.96
N ALA A 9 8.17 -0.92 3.22
CA ALA A 9 7.35 -1.61 2.22
C ALA A 9 7.93 -1.39 0.82
N TRP A 10 8.53 -2.45 0.24
CA TRP A 10 9.15 -2.42 -1.08
C TRP A 10 9.11 -3.81 -1.73
N ALA A 11 9.44 -3.89 -3.03
CA ALA A 11 9.56 -5.18 -3.72
C ALA A 11 10.51 -6.14 -2.95
N PRO A 12 10.23 -7.45 -2.94
CA PRO A 12 9.25 -8.19 -3.72
C PRO A 12 7.81 -8.25 -3.13
N GLN A 13 7.50 -7.48 -2.08
CA GLN A 13 6.16 -7.45 -1.53
C GLN A 13 5.15 -6.96 -2.57
N VAL A 14 3.98 -7.61 -2.63
CA VAL A 14 2.88 -7.23 -3.53
C VAL A 14 1.73 -6.65 -2.70
N ASN A 15 1.70 -5.33 -2.59
CA ASN A 15 0.61 -4.61 -1.91
C ASN A 15 0.46 -3.18 -2.46
N GLY A 16 -0.65 -2.52 -2.09
CA GLY A 16 -0.97 -1.19 -2.60
C GLY A 16 0.03 -0.09 -2.19
N VAL A 17 0.72 -0.24 -1.06
CA VAL A 17 1.74 0.72 -0.61
C VAL A 17 2.97 0.64 -1.50
N VAL A 18 3.49 -0.57 -1.71
CA VAL A 18 4.64 -0.83 -2.59
C VAL A 18 4.38 -0.30 -3.99
N ARG A 19 3.22 -0.66 -4.57
CA ARG A 19 2.84 -0.18 -5.91
C ARG A 19 2.80 1.34 -5.98
N THR A 20 2.16 2.00 -5.01
CA THR A 20 2.10 3.46 -4.94
C THR A 20 3.49 4.08 -4.89
N LEU A 21 4.38 3.58 -4.03
CA LEU A 21 5.70 4.17 -3.84
C LEU A 21 6.61 3.95 -5.04
N MET A 22 6.58 2.76 -5.65
CA MET A 22 7.34 2.47 -6.87
C MET A 22 6.89 3.34 -8.04
N THR A 23 5.57 3.46 -8.25
CA THR A 23 5.02 4.36 -9.28
C THR A 23 5.40 5.81 -9.01
N THR A 24 5.31 6.26 -7.76
CA THR A 24 5.69 7.63 -7.39
C THR A 24 7.17 7.90 -7.65
N ALA A 25 8.06 6.97 -7.28
CA ALA A 25 9.50 7.09 -7.57
C ALA A 25 9.77 7.22 -9.07
N ALA A 26 9.19 6.30 -9.87
CA ALA A 26 9.33 6.32 -11.33
C ALA A 26 8.80 7.62 -11.97
N MET A 27 7.65 8.12 -11.51
CA MET A 27 7.09 9.37 -12.03
C MET A 27 7.93 10.59 -11.64
N LEU A 28 8.52 10.61 -10.44
CA LEU A 28 9.44 11.67 -10.04
C LEU A 28 10.71 11.66 -10.89
N GLU A 29 11.27 10.49 -11.17
CA GLU A 29 12.42 10.33 -12.06
C GLU A 29 12.09 10.76 -13.49
N ALA A 30 10.93 10.37 -14.02
CA ALA A 30 10.44 10.80 -15.33
C ALA A 30 10.22 12.33 -15.41
N ALA A 31 9.87 12.96 -14.28
CA ALA A 31 9.76 14.41 -14.16
C ALA A 31 11.13 15.12 -13.97
N GLY A 32 12.25 14.41 -14.11
CA GLY A 32 13.61 14.97 -14.03
C GLY A 32 14.13 15.17 -12.60
N HIS A 33 13.54 14.53 -11.61
CA HIS A 33 14.06 14.55 -10.24
C HIS A 33 15.04 13.39 -10.01
N ALA A 34 16.05 13.59 -9.18
CA ALA A 34 16.88 12.50 -8.69
C ALA A 34 16.21 11.87 -7.47
N VAL A 35 15.99 10.56 -7.48
CA VAL A 35 15.32 9.85 -6.38
C VAL A 35 16.27 8.83 -5.74
N LEU A 36 16.47 8.97 -4.43
CA LEU A 36 17.11 7.94 -3.61
C LEU A 36 16.03 7.13 -2.91
N THR A 37 15.95 5.83 -3.18
CA THR A 37 15.11 4.91 -2.39
C THR A 37 15.95 4.28 -1.27
N VAL A 38 15.50 4.38 -0.02
CA VAL A 38 16.07 3.69 1.15
C VAL A 38 15.08 2.62 1.59
N THR A 39 15.31 1.38 1.17
CA THR A 39 14.35 0.29 1.15
C THR A 39 15.00 -1.03 1.60
N PRO A 40 14.23 -2.04 2.07
CA PRO A 40 14.78 -3.27 2.66
C PRO A 40 15.71 -4.08 1.76
N ASP A 41 15.52 -4.03 0.44
CA ASP A 41 16.36 -4.72 -0.56
C ASP A 41 17.82 -4.23 -0.57
N ARG A 42 18.09 -3.06 0.01
CA ARG A 42 19.46 -2.51 0.15
C ARG A 42 20.22 -3.01 1.37
N PHE A 43 19.59 -3.85 2.19
CA PHE A 43 20.12 -4.29 3.48
C PHE A 43 19.88 -5.80 3.67
N ALA A 44 20.65 -6.42 4.55
CA ALA A 44 20.26 -7.70 5.11
C ALA A 44 18.91 -7.54 5.80
N SER A 45 18.02 -8.52 5.68
CA SER A 45 16.68 -8.41 6.21
C SER A 45 16.15 -9.74 6.74
N ILE A 46 15.26 -9.68 7.72
CA ILE A 46 14.55 -10.83 8.27
C ILE A 46 13.06 -10.71 7.98
N PRO A 47 12.33 -11.84 7.89
CA PRO A 47 10.88 -11.79 7.78
C PRO A 47 10.27 -11.21 9.06
N CYS A 48 9.20 -10.42 8.92
CA CYS A 48 8.40 -9.97 10.06
C CYS A 48 7.65 -11.19 10.65
N PRO A 49 7.71 -11.44 11.97
CA PRO A 49 7.11 -12.62 12.59
C PRO A 49 5.62 -12.83 12.29
N THR A 50 4.86 -11.74 12.16
CA THR A 50 3.41 -11.78 11.90
C THR A 50 3.03 -11.67 10.42
N TYR A 51 3.99 -11.27 9.57
CA TYR A 51 3.84 -11.07 8.12
C TYR A 51 5.15 -11.40 7.42
N PRO A 52 5.42 -12.70 7.15
CA PRO A 52 6.72 -13.13 6.59
C PRO A 52 7.06 -12.48 5.25
N GLU A 53 6.06 -12.05 4.51
CA GLU A 53 6.24 -11.30 3.26
C GLU A 53 6.81 -9.88 3.48
N ILE A 54 6.66 -9.33 4.68
CA ILE A 54 7.26 -8.05 5.03
C ILE A 54 8.69 -8.31 5.51
N ARG A 55 9.66 -7.66 4.86
CA ARG A 55 11.08 -7.77 5.19
C ARG A 55 11.50 -6.61 6.08
N LEU A 56 11.98 -6.93 7.27
CA LEU A 56 12.51 -5.94 8.21
C LEU A 56 14.03 -5.80 7.98
N ALA A 57 14.47 -4.60 7.62
CA ALA A 57 15.87 -4.34 7.36
C ALA A 57 16.71 -4.41 8.66
N LEU A 58 17.81 -5.15 8.60
CA LEU A 58 18.83 -5.20 9.66
C LEU A 58 19.93 -4.20 9.31
N THR A 59 19.84 -3.00 9.86
CA THR A 59 20.78 -1.93 9.58
C THR A 59 20.92 -0.97 10.76
N SER A 60 21.87 -0.05 10.66
CA SER A 60 22.14 0.96 11.68
C SER A 60 21.73 2.36 11.22
N GLY A 61 21.44 3.24 12.20
CA GLY A 61 21.17 4.65 11.91
C GLY A 61 22.33 5.37 11.23
N ARG A 62 23.60 4.92 11.45
CA ARG A 62 24.77 5.45 10.77
C ARG A 62 24.71 5.16 9.26
N ARG A 63 24.33 3.92 8.88
CA ARG A 63 24.26 3.53 7.47
C ARG A 63 23.11 4.22 6.74
N VAL A 64 21.91 4.22 7.32
CA VAL A 64 20.75 4.93 6.75
C VAL A 64 21.03 6.44 6.66
N GLY A 65 21.54 7.03 7.74
CA GLY A 65 21.88 8.45 7.77
C GLY A 65 22.99 8.82 6.79
N GLY A 66 24.01 7.96 6.63
CA GLY A 66 25.08 8.16 5.63
C GLY A 66 24.53 8.18 4.22
N MET A 67 23.69 7.22 3.84
CA MET A 67 23.06 7.20 2.51
C MET A 67 22.26 8.47 2.22
N ILE A 68 21.51 8.98 3.22
CA ILE A 68 20.73 10.22 3.05
C ILE A 68 21.67 11.43 2.96
N ALA A 69 22.69 11.49 3.81
CA ALA A 69 23.65 12.59 3.82
C ALA A 69 24.45 12.68 2.52
N ASP A 70 24.99 11.54 2.04
CA ASP A 70 25.75 11.45 0.80
C ASP A 70 24.91 11.82 -0.42
N PHE A 71 23.62 11.49 -0.38
CA PHE A 71 22.68 11.91 -1.41
C PHE A 71 22.35 13.41 -1.33
N ALA A 72 22.53 14.10 -0.21
CA ALA A 72 22.21 15.50 -0.01
C ALA A 72 20.81 15.88 -0.57
N PRO A 73 19.71 15.35 -0.01
CA PRO A 73 18.38 15.57 -0.56
C PRO A 73 17.85 16.97 -0.30
N ASP A 74 17.09 17.52 -1.25
CA ASP A 74 16.27 18.72 -1.06
C ASP A 74 14.99 18.44 -0.26
N ALA A 75 14.49 17.19 -0.33
CA ALA A 75 13.29 16.73 0.36
C ALA A 75 13.43 15.27 0.82
N VAL A 76 12.87 14.97 1.99
CA VAL A 76 12.80 13.60 2.54
C VAL A 76 11.35 13.23 2.76
N HIS A 77 10.94 12.08 2.22
CA HIS A 77 9.65 11.46 2.48
C HIS A 77 9.83 10.11 3.15
N ILE A 78 9.24 9.92 4.33
CA ILE A 78 9.27 8.67 5.09
C ILE A 78 7.88 8.03 5.01
N ALA A 79 7.77 6.99 4.20
CA ALA A 79 6.48 6.44 3.81
C ALA A 79 5.91 5.40 4.79
N THR A 80 6.73 4.84 5.67
CA THR A 80 6.30 3.77 6.60
C THR A 80 6.93 3.94 7.98
N GLU A 81 6.26 3.39 9.00
CA GLU A 81 6.62 3.47 10.42
C GLU A 81 7.54 2.32 10.87
N GLY A 82 8.12 1.58 9.94
CA GLY A 82 9.02 0.47 10.23
C GLY A 82 10.44 0.89 10.63
N PRO A 83 11.36 -0.07 10.78
CA PRO A 83 12.73 0.18 11.23
C PRO A 83 13.47 1.26 10.42
N LEU A 84 13.41 1.20 9.07
CA LEU A 84 14.03 2.20 8.21
C LEU A 84 13.42 3.59 8.42
N GLY A 85 12.09 3.64 8.54
CA GLY A 85 11.37 4.88 8.81
C GLY A 85 11.82 5.54 10.11
N TRP A 86 11.95 4.77 11.21
CA TRP A 86 12.43 5.30 12.49
C TRP A 86 13.88 5.77 12.44
N LEU A 87 14.75 5.07 11.72
CA LEU A 87 16.15 5.47 11.56
C LEU A 87 16.29 6.75 10.73
N ALA A 88 15.58 6.86 9.63
CA ALA A 88 15.55 8.06 8.81
C ALA A 88 14.96 9.26 9.55
N ARG A 89 13.83 9.08 10.25
CA ARG A 89 13.24 10.09 11.12
C ARG A 89 14.23 10.63 12.15
N ARG A 90 14.95 9.72 12.83
CA ARG A 90 15.97 10.11 13.80
C ARG A 90 17.09 10.92 13.18
N TRP A 91 17.52 10.56 11.97
CA TRP A 91 18.52 11.32 11.22
C TRP A 91 18.00 12.71 10.86
N CYS A 92 16.80 12.82 10.31
CA CYS A 92 16.18 14.10 9.96
C CYS A 92 16.10 15.05 11.17
N LEU A 93 15.64 14.54 12.32
CA LEU A 93 15.55 15.34 13.54
C LEU A 93 16.91 15.83 14.05
N ARG A 94 17.95 15.01 13.94
CA ARG A 94 19.30 15.38 14.39
C ARG A 94 19.96 16.41 13.48
N ASN A 95 19.60 16.42 12.20
CA ASN A 95 20.18 17.30 11.21
C ASN A 95 19.25 18.48 10.86
N ALA A 96 18.20 18.71 11.64
CA ALA A 96 17.17 19.72 11.39
C ALA A 96 16.60 19.66 9.94
N MET A 97 16.61 18.47 9.32
CA MET A 97 16.09 18.25 7.97
C MET A 97 14.56 18.08 8.02
N PRO A 98 13.79 18.98 7.40
CA PRO A 98 12.34 18.83 7.32
C PRO A 98 11.98 17.57 6.52
N PHE A 99 10.96 16.85 6.97
CA PHE A 99 10.49 15.66 6.27
C PHE A 99 8.96 15.55 6.28
N THR A 100 8.44 14.82 5.34
CA THR A 100 7.03 14.42 5.29
C THR A 100 6.89 12.93 5.58
N THR A 101 5.70 12.51 6.00
CA THR A 101 5.38 11.11 6.22
C THR A 101 4.07 10.74 5.52
N SER A 102 3.81 9.45 5.38
CA SER A 102 2.51 8.95 4.91
C SER A 102 1.89 8.02 5.94
N PHE A 103 0.58 8.10 6.10
CA PHE A 103 -0.19 7.11 6.83
C PHE A 103 -0.99 6.26 5.84
N HIS A 104 -0.47 5.09 5.51
CA HIS A 104 -1.03 4.22 4.47
C HIS A 104 -1.97 3.15 5.02
N THR A 105 -1.73 2.69 6.24
CA THR A 105 -2.39 1.52 6.82
C THR A 105 -2.78 1.82 8.26
N ARG A 106 -3.98 1.39 8.66
CA ARG A 106 -4.45 1.47 10.05
C ARG A 106 -3.74 0.42 10.92
N PHE A 107 -2.42 0.51 10.95
CA PHE A 107 -1.57 -0.41 11.71
C PHE A 107 -2.00 -0.59 13.18
N PRO A 108 -2.42 0.47 13.90
CA PRO A 108 -2.87 0.33 15.27
C PRO A 108 -4.02 -0.67 15.45
N ASP A 109 -5.01 -0.63 14.56
CA ASP A 109 -6.18 -1.51 14.64
C ASP A 109 -5.82 -2.97 14.31
N TYR A 110 -5.01 -3.17 13.28
CA TYR A 110 -4.53 -4.51 12.91
C TYR A 110 -3.63 -5.12 13.99
N ALA A 111 -2.76 -4.31 14.58
CA ALA A 111 -1.88 -4.76 15.66
C ALA A 111 -2.69 -5.13 16.90
N ALA A 112 -3.68 -4.32 17.28
CA ALA A 112 -4.56 -4.59 18.41
C ALA A 112 -5.34 -5.91 18.24
N LEU A 113 -5.93 -6.13 17.08
CA LEU A 113 -6.67 -7.37 16.76
C LEU A 113 -5.81 -8.63 16.88
N ARG A 114 -4.53 -8.54 16.59
CA ARG A 114 -3.62 -9.71 16.59
C ARG A 114 -2.90 -9.95 17.91
N THR A 115 -2.57 -8.88 18.61
CA THR A 115 -1.79 -8.97 19.84
C THR A 115 -2.62 -8.95 21.11
N HIS A 116 -3.93 -8.65 20.98
CA HIS A 116 -4.85 -8.40 22.10
C HIS A 116 -4.40 -7.23 23.01
N ILE A 117 -3.45 -6.39 22.54
CA ILE A 117 -3.01 -5.18 23.20
C ILE A 117 -3.93 -4.03 22.76
N ASP A 118 -4.31 -3.18 23.71
CA ASP A 118 -5.19 -2.02 23.41
C ASP A 118 -4.59 -1.11 22.32
N ALA A 119 -5.40 -0.78 21.32
CA ALA A 119 -5.02 0.05 20.17
C ALA A 119 -4.39 1.40 20.58
N ARG A 120 -4.74 1.93 21.78
CA ARG A 120 -4.16 3.18 22.31
C ARG A 120 -2.64 3.17 22.39
N HIS A 121 -2.03 2.03 22.70
CA HIS A 121 -0.57 1.92 22.78
C HIS A 121 0.05 2.07 21.38
N PHE A 122 -0.54 1.46 20.38
CA PHE A 122 -0.09 1.58 18.99
C PHE A 122 -0.32 2.98 18.44
N TRP A 123 -1.45 3.62 18.78
CA TRP A 123 -1.71 5.01 18.43
C TRP A 123 -0.71 5.97 19.03
N GLY A 124 -0.26 5.74 20.28
CA GLY A 124 0.82 6.50 20.89
C GLY A 124 2.13 6.44 20.10
N MET A 125 2.50 5.25 19.60
CA MET A 125 3.68 5.05 18.78
C MET A 125 3.55 5.76 17.42
N VAL A 126 2.42 5.61 16.73
CA VAL A 126 2.13 6.26 15.44
C VAL A 126 2.14 7.77 15.58
N THR A 127 1.46 8.31 16.60
CA THR A 127 1.44 9.75 16.87
C THR A 127 2.86 10.29 17.13
N ARG A 128 3.64 9.58 17.95
CA ARG A 128 5.04 9.95 18.21
C ARG A 128 5.88 9.95 16.93
N PHE A 129 5.62 9.01 16.01
CA PHE A 129 6.34 8.92 14.74
C PHE A 129 6.03 10.10 13.83
N HIS A 130 4.75 10.42 13.63
CA HIS A 130 4.32 11.42 12.65
C HIS A 130 4.37 12.86 13.16
N ARG A 131 4.24 13.09 14.48
CA ARG A 131 4.14 14.44 15.08
C ARG A 131 5.20 15.44 14.59
N PRO A 132 6.50 15.11 14.43
CA PRO A 132 7.49 16.07 13.99
C PRO A 132 7.54 16.26 12.46
N ALA A 133 6.74 15.53 11.70
CA ALA A 133 6.69 15.69 10.25
C ALA A 133 6.03 17.02 9.87
N ARG A 134 6.54 17.66 8.83
CA ARG A 134 5.97 18.91 8.28
C ARG A 134 4.55 18.67 7.73
N ALA A 135 4.31 17.48 7.20
CA ALA A 135 2.98 17.03 6.79
C ALA A 135 2.89 15.51 6.85
N VAL A 136 1.71 15.00 7.16
CA VAL A 136 1.35 13.59 7.07
C VAL A 136 0.42 13.40 5.87
N LEU A 137 0.85 12.64 4.89
CA LEU A 137 0.06 12.37 3.69
C LEU A 137 -0.97 11.28 3.98
N VAL A 138 -2.22 11.55 3.63
CA VAL A 138 -3.36 10.65 3.86
C VAL A 138 -4.20 10.47 2.60
N ALA A 139 -4.77 9.28 2.40
CA ALA A 139 -5.50 8.98 1.18
C ALA A 139 -6.88 9.67 1.10
N THR A 140 -7.51 9.96 2.24
CA THR A 140 -8.88 10.49 2.29
C THR A 140 -9.06 11.56 3.37
N PRO A 141 -10.02 12.50 3.19
CA PRO A 141 -10.35 13.48 4.23
C PRO A 141 -10.83 12.83 5.55
N ARG A 142 -11.52 11.68 5.46
CA ARG A 142 -11.95 10.93 6.64
C ARG A 142 -10.76 10.49 7.50
N LEU A 143 -9.73 9.95 6.84
CA LEU A 143 -8.50 9.53 7.53
C LEU A 143 -7.76 10.72 8.14
N GLY A 144 -7.77 11.88 7.46
CA GLY A 144 -7.21 13.12 8.02
C GLY A 144 -7.93 13.56 9.30
N ARG A 145 -9.27 13.49 9.35
CA ARG A 145 -10.03 13.78 10.57
C ARG A 145 -9.73 12.80 11.70
N GLU A 146 -9.58 11.52 11.39
CA GLU A 146 -9.21 10.49 12.36
C GLU A 146 -7.82 10.76 12.97
N LEU A 147 -6.84 11.08 12.15
CA LEU A 147 -5.51 11.45 12.64
C LEU A 147 -5.52 12.73 13.47
N ALA A 148 -6.36 13.71 13.11
CA ALA A 148 -6.54 14.92 13.90
C ALA A 148 -7.11 14.63 15.30
N ALA A 149 -8.03 13.66 15.43
CA ALA A 149 -8.55 13.20 16.73
C ALA A 149 -7.45 12.57 17.60
N HIS A 150 -6.38 12.06 16.99
CA HIS A 150 -5.17 11.57 17.68
C HIS A 150 -4.08 12.63 17.81
N GLY A 151 -4.37 13.92 17.55
CA GLY A 151 -3.44 15.04 17.71
C GLY A 151 -2.46 15.24 16.55
N LEU A 152 -2.75 14.71 15.36
CA LEU A 152 -1.98 14.91 14.13
C LEU A 152 -2.74 15.84 13.18
N HIS A 153 -2.53 17.16 13.32
CA HIS A 153 -3.27 18.18 12.58
C HIS A 153 -2.64 18.58 11.25
N SER A 154 -1.34 18.28 11.03
CA SER A 154 -0.60 18.63 9.80
C SER A 154 -0.83 17.62 8.69
N THR A 155 -2.08 17.26 8.39
CA THR A 155 -2.39 16.30 7.31
C THR A 155 -2.54 16.98 5.96
N ARG A 156 -2.20 16.24 4.88
CA ARG A 156 -2.41 16.63 3.48
C ARG A 156 -2.98 15.47 2.71
N ILE A 157 -3.93 15.75 1.83
CA ILE A 157 -4.53 14.71 1.00
C ILE A 157 -3.56 14.29 -0.10
N TRP A 158 -3.33 13.00 -0.20
CA TRP A 158 -2.64 12.33 -1.29
C TRP A 158 -3.49 11.14 -1.72
N SER A 159 -4.43 11.40 -2.62
CA SER A 159 -5.43 10.43 -3.09
C SER A 159 -4.84 9.27 -3.90
N ARG A 160 -3.57 9.40 -4.27
CA ARG A 160 -2.89 8.52 -5.24
C ARG A 160 -3.46 8.71 -6.65
N GLY A 161 -2.74 8.25 -7.64
CA GLY A 161 -3.16 8.27 -9.03
C GLY A 161 -3.41 6.87 -9.57
N VAL A 162 -4.02 6.80 -10.75
CA VAL A 162 -4.11 5.61 -11.57
C VAL A 162 -3.53 5.93 -12.95
N ASP A 163 -2.87 4.95 -13.56
CA ASP A 163 -2.40 5.08 -14.93
C ASP A 163 -3.58 4.91 -15.89
N CYS A 164 -4.14 6.04 -16.35
CA CYS A 164 -5.28 6.06 -17.25
C CYS A 164 -4.92 5.55 -18.67
N ALA A 165 -3.65 5.55 -19.05
CA ALA A 165 -3.23 4.95 -20.32
C ALA A 165 -3.23 3.42 -20.25
N GLN A 166 -2.95 2.86 -19.07
CA GLN A 166 -3.04 1.43 -18.83
C GLN A 166 -4.49 0.96 -18.59
N PHE A 167 -5.26 1.73 -17.80
CA PHE A 167 -6.63 1.40 -17.41
C PHE A 167 -7.63 2.17 -18.29
N ASP A 168 -7.72 1.75 -19.55
CA ASP A 168 -8.65 2.31 -20.52
C ASP A 168 -9.91 1.42 -20.60
N ALA A 169 -11.09 2.03 -20.47
CA ALA A 169 -12.38 1.34 -20.56
C ALA A 169 -12.66 0.76 -21.96
N GLN A 170 -11.94 1.21 -22.99
CA GLN A 170 -12.06 0.72 -24.37
C GLN A 170 -11.23 -0.54 -24.65
N LEU A 171 -10.49 -1.05 -23.66
CA LEU A 171 -9.73 -2.28 -23.82
C LEU A 171 -10.67 -3.46 -24.08
N THR A 172 -10.28 -4.34 -25.01
CA THR A 172 -10.97 -5.62 -25.21
C THR A 172 -10.95 -6.43 -23.91
N PRO A 173 -12.09 -6.86 -23.38
CA PRO A 173 -12.18 -7.67 -22.19
C PRO A 173 -11.31 -8.94 -22.25
N LEU A 174 -11.01 -9.51 -21.10
CA LEU A 174 -10.40 -10.85 -21.07
C LEU A 174 -11.37 -11.87 -21.71
N PRO A 175 -10.88 -12.85 -22.49
CA PRO A 175 -11.75 -13.85 -23.13
C PRO A 175 -12.69 -14.55 -22.15
N GLN A 176 -12.21 -14.86 -20.95
CA GLN A 176 -13.00 -15.51 -19.89
C GLN A 176 -14.10 -14.62 -19.26
N LEU A 177 -14.13 -13.33 -19.57
CA LEU A 177 -15.16 -12.38 -19.12
C LEU A 177 -16.06 -11.91 -20.28
N ALA A 178 -15.68 -12.16 -21.53
CA ALA A 178 -16.37 -11.62 -22.70
C ALA A 178 -17.80 -12.15 -22.85
N ASP A 179 -17.99 -13.46 -22.60
CA ASP A 179 -19.25 -14.18 -22.85
C ASP A 179 -20.04 -14.45 -21.55
N LEU A 180 -19.68 -13.79 -20.45
CA LEU A 180 -20.38 -13.98 -19.17
C LEU A 180 -21.78 -13.31 -19.19
N PRO A 181 -22.76 -13.94 -18.53
CA PRO A 181 -24.04 -13.30 -18.24
C PRO A 181 -23.85 -11.94 -17.56
N ARG A 182 -24.46 -10.92 -18.13
CA ARG A 182 -24.41 -9.55 -17.64
C ARG A 182 -25.50 -9.25 -16.60
N PRO A 183 -25.26 -8.33 -15.65
CA PRO A 183 -24.02 -7.56 -15.45
C PRO A 183 -22.90 -8.40 -14.81
N VAL A 184 -21.63 -8.01 -15.05
CA VAL A 184 -20.45 -8.64 -14.45
C VAL A 184 -19.98 -7.80 -13.25
N ALA A 185 -20.03 -8.38 -12.06
CA ALA A 185 -19.48 -7.77 -10.84
C ALA A 185 -18.06 -8.27 -10.61
N LEU A 186 -17.12 -7.35 -10.43
CA LEU A 186 -15.70 -7.61 -10.28
C LEU A 186 -15.21 -7.21 -8.88
N SER A 187 -14.53 -8.13 -8.20
CA SER A 187 -13.74 -7.82 -7.02
C SER A 187 -12.25 -8.08 -7.30
N VAL A 188 -11.39 -7.11 -6.96
CA VAL A 188 -9.94 -7.20 -7.21
C VAL A 188 -9.17 -6.97 -5.93
N GLY A 189 -8.36 -7.94 -5.54
CA GLY A 189 -7.52 -7.79 -4.36
C GLY A 189 -6.98 -9.10 -3.82
N ARG A 190 -6.28 -9.01 -2.68
CA ARG A 190 -5.83 -10.21 -1.97
C ARG A 190 -7.02 -11.05 -1.51
N VAL A 191 -6.99 -12.33 -1.81
CA VAL A 191 -8.04 -13.28 -1.40
C VAL A 191 -7.75 -13.76 0.01
N ALA A 192 -8.24 -13.00 1.00
CA ALA A 192 -7.95 -13.23 2.42
C ALA A 192 -9.14 -12.81 3.29
N VAL A 193 -9.21 -13.34 4.50
CA VAL A 193 -10.34 -13.17 5.45
C VAL A 193 -10.63 -11.69 5.72
N GLU A 194 -9.60 -10.86 5.86
CA GLU A 194 -9.74 -9.42 6.12
C GLU A 194 -10.39 -8.62 4.96
N LYS A 195 -10.56 -9.25 3.79
CA LYS A 195 -11.25 -8.66 2.63
C LYS A 195 -12.74 -8.94 2.59
N ASN A 196 -13.21 -9.81 3.48
CA ASN A 196 -14.62 -10.16 3.61
C ASN A 196 -15.30 -10.48 2.26
N LEU A 197 -14.59 -11.24 1.41
CA LEU A 197 -15.09 -11.58 0.08
C LEU A 197 -16.39 -12.38 0.13
N GLU A 198 -16.65 -13.11 1.22
CA GLU A 198 -17.89 -13.86 1.41
C GLU A 198 -19.12 -12.94 1.33
N ALA A 199 -19.05 -11.72 1.88
CA ALA A 199 -20.16 -10.77 1.75
C ALA A 199 -20.46 -10.38 0.29
N PHE A 200 -19.43 -10.28 -0.56
CA PHE A 200 -19.59 -10.07 -2.00
C PHE A 200 -20.13 -11.35 -2.68
N LEU A 201 -19.64 -12.51 -2.29
CA LEU A 201 -19.98 -13.79 -2.92
C LEU A 201 -21.40 -14.24 -2.54
N ASP A 202 -21.85 -14.00 -1.32
CA ASP A 202 -23.18 -14.35 -0.82
C ASP A 202 -24.27 -13.33 -1.25
N ALA A 203 -23.88 -12.11 -1.65
CA ALA A 203 -24.85 -11.10 -2.08
C ALA A 203 -25.70 -11.61 -3.27
N ASP A 204 -27.02 -11.37 -3.22
CA ASP A 204 -27.89 -11.65 -4.35
C ASP A 204 -27.55 -10.72 -5.54
N PHE A 205 -27.23 -11.30 -6.69
CA PHE A 205 -26.79 -10.58 -7.86
C PHE A 205 -27.18 -11.31 -9.14
N ALA A 206 -28.04 -10.68 -9.93
CA ALA A 206 -28.56 -11.25 -11.17
C ALA A 206 -27.55 -11.12 -12.33
N GLY A 207 -26.37 -11.71 -12.18
CA GLY A 207 -25.30 -11.66 -13.18
C GLY A 207 -24.12 -12.53 -12.77
N SER A 208 -22.96 -12.25 -13.34
CA SER A 208 -21.74 -13.02 -13.08
C SER A 208 -20.86 -12.34 -12.03
N LYS A 209 -20.28 -13.13 -11.16
CA LYS A 209 -19.27 -12.65 -10.19
C LYS A 209 -17.88 -13.13 -10.58
N VAL A 210 -16.92 -12.21 -10.54
CA VAL A 210 -15.53 -12.46 -10.88
C VAL A 210 -14.63 -11.95 -9.75
N VAL A 211 -13.70 -12.78 -9.32
CA VAL A 211 -12.67 -12.43 -8.32
C VAL A 211 -11.30 -12.50 -8.97
N VAL A 212 -10.61 -11.38 -9.00
CA VAL A 212 -9.23 -11.27 -9.46
C VAL A 212 -8.31 -11.12 -8.25
N GLY A 213 -7.43 -12.05 -8.07
CA GLY A 213 -6.46 -12.03 -6.98
C GLY A 213 -6.03 -13.39 -6.52
N ASP A 214 -5.07 -13.39 -5.60
CA ASP A 214 -4.54 -14.59 -4.96
C ASP A 214 -4.45 -14.39 -3.45
N GLY A 215 -4.37 -15.48 -2.70
CA GLY A 215 -4.22 -15.43 -1.26
C GLY A 215 -4.69 -16.71 -0.55
N PRO A 216 -4.50 -16.76 0.78
CA PRO A 216 -4.70 -17.97 1.57
C PRO A 216 -6.14 -18.52 1.54
N ALA A 217 -7.14 -17.68 1.26
CA ALA A 217 -8.53 -18.10 1.19
C ALA A 217 -8.99 -18.56 -0.21
N LEU A 218 -8.13 -18.46 -1.25
CA LEU A 218 -8.54 -18.72 -2.63
C LEU A 218 -9.05 -20.14 -2.84
N ALA A 219 -8.34 -21.13 -2.34
CA ALA A 219 -8.72 -22.55 -2.54
C ALA A 219 -10.06 -22.88 -1.88
N SER A 220 -10.29 -22.42 -0.66
CA SER A 220 -11.54 -22.66 0.08
C SER A 220 -12.73 -21.93 -0.55
N LEU A 221 -12.55 -20.68 -0.98
CA LEU A 221 -13.61 -19.91 -1.62
C LEU A 221 -13.96 -20.47 -3.00
N ARG A 222 -12.97 -20.89 -3.79
CA ARG A 222 -13.22 -21.55 -5.09
C ARG A 222 -14.01 -22.85 -4.94
N ALA A 223 -13.74 -23.63 -3.90
CA ALA A 223 -14.49 -24.86 -3.63
C ALA A 223 -15.94 -24.56 -3.18
N ARG A 224 -16.15 -23.52 -2.39
CA ARG A 224 -17.45 -23.12 -1.85
C ARG A 224 -18.35 -22.43 -2.89
N TYR A 225 -17.75 -21.71 -3.83
CA TYR A 225 -18.48 -20.92 -4.86
C TYR A 225 -18.08 -21.34 -6.28
N PRO A 226 -18.48 -22.55 -6.73
CA PRO A 226 -18.06 -23.11 -8.02
C PRO A 226 -18.59 -22.33 -9.23
N SER A 227 -19.66 -21.56 -9.07
CA SER A 227 -20.22 -20.70 -10.13
C SER A 227 -19.48 -19.36 -10.31
N VAL A 228 -18.59 -19.01 -9.38
CA VAL A 228 -17.82 -17.76 -9.42
C VAL A 228 -16.51 -17.99 -10.17
N ILE A 229 -16.14 -17.01 -10.99
CA ILE A 229 -14.87 -17.05 -11.71
C ILE A 229 -13.76 -16.48 -10.83
N PHE A 230 -12.78 -17.30 -10.52
CA PHE A 230 -11.55 -16.91 -9.83
C PHE A 230 -10.40 -16.98 -10.82
N THR A 231 -9.91 -15.83 -11.27
CA THR A 231 -8.85 -15.75 -12.29
C THR A 231 -7.46 -16.02 -11.74
N GLY A 232 -7.27 -15.93 -10.41
CA GLY A 232 -5.96 -15.77 -9.82
C GLY A 232 -5.48 -14.32 -9.92
N ALA A 233 -4.21 -14.08 -9.56
CA ALA A 233 -3.63 -12.74 -9.65
C ALA A 233 -3.42 -12.32 -11.12
N LEU A 234 -3.88 -11.12 -11.47
CA LEU A 234 -3.66 -10.49 -12.77
C LEU A 234 -2.84 -9.20 -12.59
N HIS A 235 -2.03 -8.88 -13.58
CA HIS A 235 -1.15 -7.70 -13.57
C HIS A 235 -1.19 -6.96 -14.91
N GLY A 236 -0.73 -5.70 -14.90
CA GLY A 236 -0.54 -4.92 -16.12
C GLY A 236 -1.80 -4.86 -16.98
N ARG A 237 -1.63 -5.18 -18.26
CA ARG A 237 -2.71 -5.09 -19.26
C ARG A 237 -3.85 -6.08 -18.99
N ASP A 238 -3.57 -7.28 -18.50
CA ASP A 238 -4.63 -8.26 -18.23
C ASP A 238 -5.52 -7.84 -17.07
N LEU A 239 -4.94 -7.20 -16.03
CA LEU A 239 -5.73 -6.59 -14.97
C LEU A 239 -6.61 -5.45 -15.52
N ALA A 240 -6.08 -4.60 -16.39
CA ALA A 240 -6.85 -3.52 -17.01
C ALA A 240 -8.00 -4.07 -17.89
N ARG A 241 -7.77 -5.16 -18.63
CA ARG A 241 -8.80 -5.86 -19.43
C ARG A 241 -9.87 -6.51 -18.54
N ALA A 242 -9.52 -6.96 -17.34
CA ALA A 242 -10.50 -7.45 -16.37
C ALA A 242 -11.44 -6.33 -15.91
N TYR A 243 -10.89 -5.14 -15.62
CA TYR A 243 -11.72 -3.96 -15.30
C TYR A 243 -12.60 -3.53 -16.47
N ALA A 244 -12.04 -3.49 -17.71
CA ALA A 244 -12.80 -3.12 -18.90
C ALA A 244 -13.94 -4.11 -19.21
N GLY A 245 -13.83 -5.37 -18.78
CA GLY A 245 -14.83 -6.41 -18.94
C GLY A 245 -15.94 -6.42 -17.88
N ALA A 246 -15.86 -5.57 -16.87
CA ALA A 246 -16.80 -5.53 -15.75
C ALA A 246 -17.78 -4.35 -15.85
N ASP A 247 -18.99 -4.54 -15.32
CA ASP A 247 -20.03 -3.50 -15.22
C ASP A 247 -20.07 -2.86 -13.83
N VAL A 248 -19.71 -3.63 -12.80
CA VAL A 248 -19.72 -3.19 -11.39
C VAL A 248 -18.43 -3.61 -10.70
N PHE A 249 -17.87 -2.70 -9.91
CA PHE A 249 -16.73 -3.00 -9.01
C PHE A 249 -17.20 -3.05 -7.57
N ALA A 250 -16.82 -4.13 -6.82
CA ALA A 250 -17.21 -4.40 -5.44
C ALA A 250 -15.99 -4.56 -4.50
#